data_9b99b778fd5eb9cdcd94095a6c1dbd63
#
_entry.id   9b99b778fd5eb9cdcd94095a6c1dbd63
#
_cell.length_a   1.000
_cell.length_b   1.000
_cell.length_c   1.000
_cell.angle_alpha   90.00
_cell.angle_beta   90.00
_cell.angle_gamma   90.00
#
_symmetry.space_group_name_H-M   'P 1'
#
loop_
_entity.id
_entity.type
_entity.pdbx_description
1 polymer ?
#
loop_
_entity_poly.entity_id
_entity_poly.type
_entity_poly.pdbx_seq_one_letter_code
_entity_poly.pdbx_strand_id
1 'polypeptide(L)'
;MELLVQQLVNGLAVGSIYALIALGYTMVYGTIKLINFAHGDVYMMGAFIGYFAVMVLKMNVFVALLVAMVVCAVLGIVIERVAYKPLRKSTRVAALITAIGVSYLLENAMSYFFGAESRPFPSDFGTETFTLFGDVSVNGKQILIFGVTVALMALLQFIVRYTKMGKAMRAVAVDEQAAQLMGIDVDGVISFTFALGSALAGIAGVLVGVYYNTISTTMGITVGLKAFVAAVLGGIGSIPGAMVGGYLIGLLETMVSFFGYSPYRDGVVYFLLFIILIVLPAGLFGKNVREKV
;
A
#
# COMPACT_ATOMS: atom_id res chain seq x y z
N MET A 1 -8.70 30.63 -5.23
CA MET A 1 -8.38 29.97 -3.92
C MET A 1 -9.12 28.65 -3.76
N GLU A 2 -10.40 28.60 -4.07
CA GLU A 2 -11.28 27.41 -3.96
C GLU A 2 -10.78 26.21 -4.77
N LEU A 3 -10.37 26.42 -6.03
CA LEU A 3 -9.77 25.36 -6.86
C LEU A 3 -8.54 24.71 -6.22
N LEU A 4 -7.70 25.49 -5.53
CA LEU A 4 -6.52 24.95 -4.86
C LEU A 4 -6.91 24.12 -3.64
N VAL A 5 -7.94 24.56 -2.86
CA VAL A 5 -8.47 23.79 -1.75
C VAL A 5 -9.12 22.50 -2.24
N GLN A 6 -9.83 22.54 -3.37
CA GLN A 6 -10.38 21.33 -4.00
C GLN A 6 -9.29 20.33 -4.37
N GLN A 7 -8.16 20.80 -4.90
CA GLN A 7 -7.04 19.91 -5.23
C GLN A 7 -6.34 19.34 -3.98
N LEU A 8 -6.30 20.08 -2.88
CA LEU A 8 -5.82 19.54 -1.61
C LEU A 8 -6.72 18.37 -1.12
N VAL A 9 -8.03 18.52 -1.20
CA VAL A 9 -8.99 17.46 -0.86
C VAL A 9 -8.78 16.23 -1.76
N ASN A 10 -8.65 16.43 -3.07
CA ASN A 10 -8.38 15.35 -4.03
C ASN A 10 -7.05 14.66 -3.72
N GLY A 11 -6.00 15.44 -3.45
CA GLY A 11 -4.68 14.94 -3.10
C GLY A 11 -4.66 14.14 -1.80
N LEU A 12 -5.46 14.54 -0.80
CA LEU A 12 -5.61 13.76 0.42
C LEU A 12 -6.31 12.41 0.17
N ALA A 13 -7.30 12.36 -0.71
CA ALA A 13 -7.96 11.10 -1.07
C ALA A 13 -7.00 10.14 -1.78
N VAL A 14 -6.26 10.62 -2.79
CA VAL A 14 -5.22 9.83 -3.50
C VAL A 14 -4.10 9.43 -2.55
N GLY A 15 -3.64 10.37 -1.72
CA GLY A 15 -2.60 10.15 -0.71
C GLY A 15 -2.99 9.11 0.34
N SER A 16 -4.27 9.02 0.69
CA SER A 16 -4.80 7.99 1.58
C SER A 16 -4.60 6.58 1.01
N ILE A 17 -4.83 6.41 -0.28
CA ILE A 17 -4.61 5.13 -0.98
C ILE A 17 -3.13 4.77 -0.98
N TYR A 18 -2.26 5.72 -1.36
CA TYR A 18 -0.81 5.50 -1.32
C TYR A 18 -0.31 5.20 0.09
N ALA A 19 -0.86 5.87 1.11
CA ALA A 19 -0.51 5.61 2.50
C ALA A 19 -0.83 4.17 2.93
N LEU A 20 -2.00 3.62 2.56
CA LEU A 20 -2.34 2.23 2.88
C LEU A 20 -1.37 1.23 2.26
N ILE A 21 -1.01 1.41 0.99
CA ILE A 21 -0.05 0.54 0.31
C ILE A 21 1.35 0.72 0.90
N ALA A 22 1.77 1.97 1.15
CA ALA A 22 3.07 2.28 1.76
C ALA A 22 3.21 1.70 3.18
N LEU A 23 2.12 1.64 3.94
CA LEU A 23 2.08 0.95 5.23
C LEU A 23 2.38 -0.53 5.09
N GLY A 24 1.83 -1.20 4.07
CA GLY A 24 2.13 -2.60 3.79
C GLY A 24 3.61 -2.83 3.47
N TYR A 25 4.20 -2.00 2.61
CA TYR A 25 5.66 -2.04 2.35
C TYR A 25 6.48 -1.84 3.63
N THR A 26 6.11 -0.82 4.40
CA THR A 26 6.81 -0.47 5.65
C THR A 26 6.73 -1.57 6.69
N MET A 27 5.61 -2.28 6.79
CA MET A 27 5.44 -3.39 7.72
C MET A 27 6.36 -4.55 7.37
N VAL A 28 6.35 -4.99 6.11
CA VAL A 28 7.18 -6.11 5.66
C VAL A 28 8.66 -5.75 5.78
N TYR A 29 9.08 -4.61 5.23
CA TYR A 29 10.48 -4.18 5.32
C TYR A 29 10.93 -3.95 6.77
N GLY A 30 10.07 -3.35 7.58
CA GLY A 30 10.36 -3.10 8.99
C GLY A 30 10.69 -4.37 9.76
N THR A 31 10.07 -5.51 9.40
CA THR A 31 10.25 -6.79 10.10
C THR A 31 11.40 -7.62 9.52
N ILE A 32 11.50 -7.77 8.20
CA ILE A 32 12.46 -8.72 7.58
C ILE A 32 13.57 -8.05 6.76
N LYS A 33 13.56 -6.72 6.65
CA LYS A 33 14.53 -5.92 5.85
C LYS A 33 14.61 -6.32 4.37
N LEU A 34 13.55 -6.91 3.82
CA LEU A 34 13.39 -7.26 2.42
C LEU A 34 12.23 -6.49 1.81
N ILE A 35 12.41 -6.00 0.57
CA ILE A 35 11.38 -5.28 -0.16
C ILE A 35 10.53 -6.31 -0.92
N ASN A 36 9.20 -6.21 -0.77
CA ASN A 36 8.26 -7.05 -1.52
C ASN A 36 7.73 -6.29 -2.74
N PHE A 37 8.38 -6.41 -3.89
CA PHE A 37 7.91 -5.75 -5.11
C PHE A 37 6.57 -6.30 -5.63
N ALA A 38 6.19 -7.53 -5.28
CA ALA A 38 4.88 -8.08 -5.61
C ALA A 38 3.72 -7.43 -4.82
N HIS A 39 4.02 -6.53 -3.86
CA HIS A 39 3.00 -5.90 -3.03
C HIS A 39 2.03 -5.01 -3.82
N GLY A 40 2.51 -4.35 -4.88
CA GLY A 40 1.68 -3.62 -5.82
C GLY A 40 0.68 -4.52 -6.55
N ASP A 41 1.09 -5.75 -6.89
CA ASP A 41 0.19 -6.69 -7.57
C ASP A 41 -0.81 -7.34 -6.59
N VAL A 42 -0.47 -7.46 -5.31
CA VAL A 42 -1.46 -7.80 -4.28
C VAL A 42 -2.55 -6.73 -4.18
N TYR A 43 -2.20 -5.46 -4.28
CA TYR A 43 -3.16 -4.36 -4.39
C TYR A 43 -4.03 -4.50 -5.65
N MET A 44 -3.46 -4.79 -6.81
CA MET A 44 -4.20 -5.08 -8.05
C MET A 44 -5.16 -6.25 -7.85
N MET A 45 -4.70 -7.36 -7.26
CA MET A 45 -5.55 -8.51 -6.91
C MET A 45 -6.72 -8.09 -6.02
N GLY A 46 -6.49 -7.22 -5.03
CA GLY A 46 -7.54 -6.67 -4.17
C GLY A 46 -8.62 -5.93 -4.96
N ALA A 47 -8.22 -5.12 -5.94
CA ALA A 47 -9.16 -4.42 -6.82
C ALA A 47 -10.04 -5.39 -7.63
N PHE A 48 -9.44 -6.43 -8.20
CA PHE A 48 -10.20 -7.45 -8.94
C PHE A 48 -11.10 -8.29 -8.03
N ILE A 49 -10.64 -8.67 -6.84
CA ILE A 49 -11.48 -9.38 -5.85
C ILE A 49 -12.69 -8.51 -5.45
N GLY A 50 -12.46 -7.21 -5.20
CA GLY A 50 -13.53 -6.25 -4.95
C GLY A 50 -14.49 -6.12 -6.12
N TYR A 51 -13.97 -6.06 -7.34
CA TYR A 51 -14.77 -6.06 -8.56
C TYR A 51 -15.68 -7.28 -8.65
N PHE A 52 -15.16 -8.48 -8.41
CA PHE A 52 -15.98 -9.70 -8.40
C PHE A 52 -17.03 -9.70 -7.30
N ALA A 53 -16.66 -9.25 -6.10
CA ALA A 53 -17.60 -9.17 -4.98
C ALA A 53 -18.78 -8.24 -5.31
N VAL A 54 -18.52 -7.09 -5.93
CA VAL A 54 -19.57 -6.13 -6.28
C VAL A 54 -20.34 -6.55 -7.54
N MET A 55 -19.63 -6.92 -8.63
CA MET A 55 -20.27 -7.19 -9.92
C MET A 55 -20.97 -8.55 -10.01
N VAL A 56 -20.30 -9.60 -9.54
CA VAL A 56 -20.79 -10.97 -9.69
C VAL A 56 -21.63 -11.38 -8.49
N LEU A 57 -21.13 -11.12 -7.28
CA LEU A 57 -21.81 -11.51 -6.05
C LEU A 57 -22.82 -10.47 -5.55
N LYS A 58 -22.91 -9.31 -6.22
CA LYS A 58 -23.82 -8.19 -5.88
C LYS A 58 -23.70 -7.73 -4.43
N MET A 59 -22.51 -7.85 -3.85
CA MET A 59 -22.24 -7.41 -2.49
C MET A 59 -22.08 -5.90 -2.44
N ASN A 60 -22.38 -5.31 -1.27
CA ASN A 60 -22.08 -3.90 -1.05
C ASN A 60 -20.57 -3.65 -0.91
N VAL A 61 -20.14 -2.39 -1.11
CA VAL A 61 -18.73 -2.01 -1.08
C VAL A 61 -18.04 -2.36 0.24
N PHE A 62 -18.73 -2.26 1.39
CA PHE A 62 -18.14 -2.59 2.69
C PHE A 62 -17.82 -4.09 2.83
N VAL A 63 -18.72 -4.95 2.33
CA VAL A 63 -18.46 -6.40 2.30
C VAL A 63 -17.34 -6.72 1.31
N ALA A 64 -17.31 -6.05 0.16
CA ALA A 64 -16.24 -6.22 -0.82
C ALA A 64 -14.86 -5.84 -0.24
N LEU A 65 -14.78 -4.77 0.57
CA LEU A 65 -13.56 -4.39 1.31
C LEU A 65 -13.10 -5.51 2.26
N LEU A 66 -14.03 -6.11 3.02
CA LEU A 66 -13.70 -7.20 3.95
C LEU A 66 -13.27 -8.48 3.21
N VAL A 67 -13.95 -8.83 2.12
CA VAL A 67 -13.58 -9.98 1.28
C VAL A 67 -12.19 -9.78 0.68
N ALA A 68 -11.93 -8.63 0.09
CA ALA A 68 -10.61 -8.31 -0.47
C ALA A 68 -9.52 -8.33 0.60
N MET A 69 -9.80 -7.79 1.79
CA MET A 69 -8.89 -7.83 2.94
C MET A 69 -8.49 -9.27 3.31
N VAL A 70 -9.48 -10.16 3.47
CA VAL A 70 -9.24 -11.55 3.89
C VAL A 70 -8.51 -12.34 2.79
N VAL A 71 -8.97 -12.24 1.55
CA VAL A 71 -8.38 -12.99 0.43
C VAL A 71 -6.95 -12.52 0.16
N CYS A 72 -6.69 -11.20 0.18
CA CYS A 72 -5.34 -10.66 0.03
C CYS A 72 -4.44 -11.01 1.23
N ALA A 73 -4.97 -11.07 2.46
CA ALA A 73 -4.21 -11.56 3.62
C ALA A 73 -3.74 -13.00 3.41
N VAL A 74 -4.63 -13.89 2.96
CA VAL A 74 -4.28 -15.27 2.63
C VAL A 74 -3.25 -15.33 1.49
N LEU A 75 -3.45 -14.55 0.42
CA LEU A 75 -2.50 -14.45 -0.68
C LEU A 75 -1.10 -13.99 -0.18
N GLY A 76 -1.05 -13.03 0.72
CA GLY A 76 0.20 -12.57 1.35
C GLY A 76 0.92 -13.68 2.11
N ILE A 77 0.19 -14.51 2.87
CA ILE A 77 0.76 -15.67 3.55
C ILE A 77 1.30 -16.69 2.53
N VAL A 78 0.56 -16.94 1.46
CA VAL A 78 1.00 -17.87 0.40
C VAL A 78 2.29 -17.35 -0.26
N ILE A 79 2.34 -16.09 -0.65
CA ILE A 79 3.53 -15.45 -1.23
C ILE A 79 4.72 -15.57 -0.26
N GLU A 80 4.50 -15.27 1.02
CA GLU A 80 5.54 -15.39 2.04
C GLU A 80 6.07 -16.83 2.14
N ARG A 81 5.20 -17.80 2.28
CA ARG A 81 5.60 -19.20 2.49
C ARG A 81 6.25 -19.84 1.28
N VAL A 82 5.77 -19.52 0.07
CA VAL A 82 6.24 -20.13 -1.18
C VAL A 82 7.46 -19.41 -1.74
N ALA A 83 7.46 -18.09 -1.72
CA ALA A 83 8.49 -17.27 -2.38
C ALA A 83 9.56 -16.74 -1.41
N TYR A 84 9.18 -16.26 -0.23
CA TYR A 84 10.12 -15.58 0.67
C TYR A 84 10.75 -16.50 1.71
N LYS A 85 9.97 -17.38 2.34
CA LYS A 85 10.47 -18.28 3.40
C LYS A 85 11.66 -19.13 2.96
N PRO A 86 11.67 -19.76 1.76
CA PRO A 86 12.82 -20.54 1.28
C PRO A 86 14.08 -19.70 1.07
N LEU A 87 13.91 -18.39 0.81
CA LEU A 87 15.01 -17.49 0.43
C LEU A 87 15.52 -16.61 1.58
N ARG A 88 14.98 -16.71 2.78
CA ARG A 88 15.39 -15.87 3.93
C ARG A 88 16.88 -16.01 4.28
N LYS A 89 17.46 -17.19 4.03
CA LYS A 89 18.89 -17.47 4.26
C LYS A 89 19.76 -17.26 3.00
N SER A 90 19.16 -16.84 1.89
CA SER A 90 19.86 -16.56 0.64
C SER A 90 20.29 -15.10 0.52
N THR A 91 20.87 -14.72 -0.62
CA THR A 91 21.27 -13.34 -0.87
C THR A 91 20.07 -12.41 -1.03
N ARG A 92 20.21 -11.14 -0.65
CA ARG A 92 19.16 -10.10 -0.85
C ARG A 92 18.71 -10.00 -2.30
N VAL A 93 19.64 -10.23 -3.24
CA VAL A 93 19.38 -10.23 -4.69
C VAL A 93 18.44 -11.36 -5.09
N ALA A 94 18.62 -12.58 -4.54
CA ALA A 94 17.72 -13.70 -4.85
C ALA A 94 16.28 -13.42 -4.40
N ALA A 95 16.12 -12.87 -3.20
CA ALA A 95 14.78 -12.45 -2.70
C ALA A 95 14.14 -11.37 -3.58
N LEU A 96 14.94 -10.39 -4.06
CA LEU A 96 14.48 -9.32 -4.94
C LEU A 96 14.02 -9.86 -6.30
N ILE A 97 14.83 -10.73 -6.94
CA ILE A 97 14.48 -11.35 -8.23
C ILE A 97 13.20 -12.19 -8.09
N THR A 98 13.09 -12.94 -6.99
CA THR A 98 11.87 -13.74 -6.73
C THR A 98 10.65 -12.85 -6.53
N ALA A 99 10.76 -11.72 -5.82
CA ALA A 99 9.68 -10.77 -5.67
C ALA A 99 9.19 -10.23 -7.02
N ILE A 100 10.13 -9.89 -7.92
CA ILE A 100 9.82 -9.46 -9.29
C ILE A 100 9.16 -10.61 -10.08
N GLY A 101 9.66 -11.84 -9.92
CA GLY A 101 9.06 -13.02 -10.55
C GLY A 101 7.62 -13.27 -10.11
N VAL A 102 7.32 -13.12 -8.81
CA VAL A 102 5.95 -13.22 -8.28
C VAL A 102 5.07 -12.08 -8.82
N SER A 103 5.60 -10.85 -8.90
CA SER A 103 4.91 -9.70 -9.49
C SER A 103 4.47 -10.01 -10.92
N TYR A 104 5.40 -10.39 -11.79
CA TYR A 104 5.09 -10.77 -13.17
C TYR A 104 4.14 -11.97 -13.29
N LEU A 105 4.25 -12.95 -12.39
CA LEU A 105 3.32 -14.08 -12.36
C LEU A 105 1.89 -13.61 -12.09
N LEU A 106 1.68 -12.76 -11.08
CA LEU A 106 0.35 -12.25 -10.73
C LEU A 106 -0.22 -11.37 -11.86
N GLU A 107 0.58 -10.46 -12.41
CA GLU A 107 0.16 -9.57 -13.50
C GLU A 107 -0.23 -10.36 -14.76
N ASN A 108 0.65 -11.27 -15.21
CA ASN A 108 0.39 -12.05 -16.43
C ASN A 108 -0.74 -13.07 -16.23
N ALA A 109 -0.87 -13.68 -15.06
CA ALA A 109 -2.00 -14.53 -14.75
C ALA A 109 -3.33 -13.77 -14.83
N MET A 110 -3.40 -12.57 -14.24
CA MET A 110 -4.59 -11.73 -14.31
C MET A 110 -4.86 -11.25 -15.74
N SER A 111 -3.84 -10.89 -16.50
CA SER A 111 -3.98 -10.51 -17.90
C SER A 111 -4.44 -11.68 -18.80
N TYR A 112 -4.01 -12.89 -18.50
CA TYR A 112 -4.46 -14.10 -19.21
C TYR A 112 -5.94 -14.42 -18.94
N PHE A 113 -6.38 -14.36 -17.67
CA PHE A 113 -7.76 -14.72 -17.30
C PHE A 113 -8.77 -13.59 -17.56
N PHE A 114 -8.36 -12.33 -17.45
CA PHE A 114 -9.26 -11.16 -17.49
C PHE A 114 -9.00 -10.21 -18.65
N GLY A 115 -7.94 -10.44 -19.43
CA GLY A 115 -7.50 -9.53 -20.49
C GLY A 115 -6.70 -8.34 -19.94
N ALA A 116 -5.95 -7.66 -20.81
CA ALA A 116 -5.13 -6.50 -20.46
C ALA A 116 -5.91 -5.17 -20.48
N GLU A 117 -7.19 -5.20 -20.89
CA GLU A 117 -8.01 -4.00 -21.00
C GLU A 117 -8.50 -3.51 -19.62
N SER A 118 -8.65 -2.20 -19.51
CA SER A 118 -9.24 -1.59 -18.32
C SER A 118 -10.73 -1.93 -18.22
N ARG A 119 -11.18 -2.29 -17.00
CA ARG A 119 -12.57 -2.65 -16.74
C ARG A 119 -13.24 -1.58 -15.87
N PRO A 120 -14.51 -1.21 -16.18
CA PRO A 120 -15.24 -0.31 -15.31
C PRO A 120 -15.53 -0.97 -13.97
N PHE A 121 -15.20 -0.29 -12.88
CA PHE A 121 -15.56 -0.72 -11.53
C PHE A 121 -16.89 -0.08 -11.15
N PRO A 122 -17.97 -0.85 -11.00
CA PRO A 122 -19.28 -0.28 -10.68
C PRO A 122 -19.30 0.14 -9.22
N SER A 123 -19.55 1.38 -8.99
CA SER A 123 -19.71 1.92 -7.65
C SER A 123 -20.74 3.03 -7.68
N ASP A 124 -21.97 2.67 -7.31
CA ASP A 124 -23.06 3.64 -7.05
C ASP A 124 -22.90 4.29 -5.67
N PHE A 125 -21.87 3.87 -4.92
CA PHE A 125 -21.60 4.37 -3.57
C PHE A 125 -20.97 5.75 -3.61
N GLY A 126 -21.50 6.67 -2.80
CA GLY A 126 -20.85 7.94 -2.52
C GLY A 126 -20.85 8.93 -3.70
N THR A 127 -21.85 8.84 -4.58
CA THR A 127 -22.08 9.82 -5.66
C THR A 127 -22.59 11.16 -5.15
N GLU A 128 -23.08 11.19 -3.91
CA GLU A 128 -23.52 12.42 -3.26
C GLU A 128 -22.35 13.36 -3.01
N THR A 129 -22.51 14.62 -3.38
CA THR A 129 -21.53 15.68 -3.16
C THR A 129 -21.97 16.61 -2.05
N PHE A 130 -21.10 16.82 -1.08
CA PHE A 130 -21.30 17.75 0.02
C PHE A 130 -20.46 19.00 -0.22
N THR A 131 -21.09 20.18 -0.29
CA THR A 131 -20.38 21.45 -0.37
C THR A 131 -19.89 21.85 1.03
N LEU A 132 -18.59 22.06 1.19
CA LEU A 132 -17.98 22.49 2.45
C LEU A 132 -17.97 24.01 2.59
N PHE A 133 -17.35 24.73 1.65
CA PHE A 133 -17.25 26.18 1.60
C PHE A 133 -17.17 26.64 0.16
N GLY A 134 -18.01 27.60 -0.26
CA GLY A 134 -18.04 28.10 -1.63
C GLY A 134 -18.27 26.97 -2.64
N ASP A 135 -17.40 26.86 -3.64
CA ASP A 135 -17.46 25.83 -4.68
C ASP A 135 -16.66 24.55 -4.32
N VAL A 136 -16.10 24.46 -3.10
CA VAL A 136 -15.36 23.25 -2.66
C VAL A 136 -16.34 22.15 -2.30
N SER A 137 -16.27 21.04 -3.02
CA SER A 137 -17.13 19.88 -2.82
C SER A 137 -16.34 18.64 -2.43
N VAL A 138 -16.91 17.84 -1.52
CA VAL A 138 -16.38 16.52 -1.13
C VAL A 138 -17.42 15.47 -1.47
N ASN A 139 -17.04 14.45 -2.20
CA ASN A 139 -17.95 13.37 -2.50
C ASN A 139 -17.85 12.23 -1.46
N GLY A 140 -18.91 11.43 -1.34
CA GLY A 140 -18.96 10.35 -0.38
C GLY A 140 -17.84 9.32 -0.55
N LYS A 141 -17.28 9.17 -1.76
CA LYS A 141 -16.12 8.28 -2.03
C LYS A 141 -14.86 8.77 -1.32
N GLN A 142 -14.61 10.09 -1.34
CA GLN A 142 -13.46 10.70 -0.65
C GLN A 142 -13.57 10.56 0.86
N ILE A 143 -14.77 10.74 1.41
CA ILE A 143 -15.06 10.54 2.84
C ILE A 143 -14.80 9.08 3.23
N LEU A 144 -15.29 8.12 2.43
CA LEU A 144 -15.06 6.70 2.65
C LEU A 144 -13.56 6.38 2.67
N ILE A 145 -12.82 6.81 1.63
CA ILE A 145 -11.40 6.54 1.49
C ILE A 145 -10.63 7.09 2.69
N PHE A 146 -10.85 8.35 3.04
CA PHE A 146 -10.17 8.97 4.16
C PHE A 146 -10.52 8.30 5.49
N GLY A 147 -11.82 8.04 5.73
CA GLY A 147 -12.30 7.41 6.96
C GLY A 147 -11.75 5.99 7.14
N VAL A 148 -11.82 5.15 6.09
CA VAL A 148 -11.28 3.79 6.12
C VAL A 148 -9.76 3.82 6.32
N THR A 149 -9.06 4.72 5.64
CA THR A 149 -7.59 4.84 5.77
C THR A 149 -7.19 5.21 7.19
N VAL A 150 -7.79 6.23 7.77
CA VAL A 150 -7.50 6.68 9.15
C VAL A 150 -7.82 5.56 10.16
N ALA A 151 -8.96 4.88 10.00
CA ALA A 151 -9.36 3.78 10.87
C ALA A 151 -8.37 2.61 10.81
N LEU A 152 -7.96 2.21 9.59
CA LEU A 152 -7.00 1.12 9.39
C LEU A 152 -5.60 1.48 9.91
N MET A 153 -5.20 2.74 9.74
CA MET A 153 -3.94 3.24 10.30
C MET A 153 -3.93 3.20 11.82
N ALA A 154 -4.99 3.69 12.44
CA ALA A 154 -5.15 3.65 13.90
C ALA A 154 -5.15 2.19 14.40
N LEU A 155 -5.87 1.30 13.71
CA LEU A 155 -5.90 -0.13 14.03
C LEU A 155 -4.50 -0.77 13.89
N LEU A 156 -3.80 -0.50 12.78
CA LEU A 156 -2.45 -1.02 12.57
C LEU A 156 -1.47 -0.51 13.65
N GLN A 157 -1.51 0.78 13.94
CA GLN A 157 -0.70 1.37 15.00
C GLN A 157 -1.00 0.73 16.36
N PHE A 158 -2.28 0.48 16.66
CA PHE A 158 -2.69 -0.22 17.87
C PHE A 158 -2.14 -1.65 17.90
N ILE A 159 -2.30 -2.43 16.81
CA ILE A 159 -1.78 -3.79 16.72
C ILE A 159 -0.27 -3.82 16.98
N VAL A 160 0.49 -2.99 16.27
CA VAL A 160 1.95 -2.99 16.33
C VAL A 160 2.45 -2.49 17.70
N ARG A 161 1.81 -1.49 18.31
CA ARG A 161 2.30 -0.86 19.54
C ARG A 161 1.88 -1.60 20.80
N TYR A 162 0.64 -2.11 20.85
CA TYR A 162 0.04 -2.57 22.11
C TYR A 162 -0.20 -4.08 22.19
N THR A 163 -0.25 -4.83 21.06
CA THR A 163 -0.53 -6.27 21.11
C THR A 163 0.72 -7.11 21.36
N LYS A 164 0.53 -8.37 21.79
CA LYS A 164 1.60 -9.35 21.93
C LYS A 164 2.30 -9.62 20.61
N MET A 165 1.52 -9.74 19.51
CA MET A 165 2.06 -9.95 18.18
C MET A 165 2.90 -8.73 17.72
N GLY A 166 2.43 -7.51 17.96
CA GLY A 166 3.21 -6.30 17.67
C GLY A 166 4.51 -6.20 18.45
N LYS A 167 4.54 -6.67 19.72
CA LYS A 167 5.81 -6.78 20.49
C LYS A 167 6.76 -7.79 19.84
N ALA A 168 6.25 -8.95 19.42
CA ALA A 168 7.01 -9.97 18.72
C ALA A 168 7.57 -9.45 17.38
N MET A 169 6.76 -8.73 16.58
CA MET A 169 7.21 -8.08 15.35
C MET A 169 8.39 -7.12 15.59
N ARG A 170 8.31 -6.28 16.62
CA ARG A 170 9.41 -5.36 16.94
C ARG A 170 10.66 -6.09 17.47
N ALA A 171 10.51 -7.19 18.20
CA ALA A 171 11.65 -8.00 18.62
C ALA A 171 12.36 -8.65 17.42
N VAL A 172 11.61 -9.29 16.52
CA VAL A 172 12.14 -9.88 15.28
C VAL A 172 12.81 -8.82 14.39
N ALA A 173 12.26 -7.60 14.33
CA ALA A 173 12.82 -6.50 13.55
C ALA A 173 14.20 -6.03 14.05
N VAL A 174 14.51 -6.21 15.34
CA VAL A 174 15.80 -5.87 15.95
C VAL A 174 16.82 -6.98 15.76
N ASP A 175 16.45 -8.20 16.14
CA ASP A 175 17.31 -9.39 16.01
C ASP A 175 16.46 -10.65 15.93
N GLU A 176 16.44 -11.27 14.76
CA GLU A 176 15.67 -12.50 14.47
C GLU A 176 16.14 -13.68 15.31
N GLN A 177 17.47 -13.84 15.47
CA GLN A 177 18.06 -14.97 16.20
C GLN A 177 17.81 -14.83 17.71
N ALA A 178 18.02 -13.63 18.26
CA ALA A 178 17.73 -13.36 19.67
C ALA A 178 16.24 -13.55 19.98
N ALA A 179 15.34 -13.11 19.09
CA ALA A 179 13.90 -13.31 19.25
C ALA A 179 13.53 -14.80 19.30
N GLN A 180 14.14 -15.62 18.42
CA GLN A 180 13.93 -17.06 18.42
C GLN A 180 14.42 -17.74 19.71
N LEU A 181 15.59 -17.32 20.22
CA LEU A 181 16.12 -17.84 21.49
C LEU A 181 15.21 -17.48 22.68
N MET A 182 14.47 -16.37 22.61
CA MET A 182 13.49 -15.97 23.61
C MET A 182 12.12 -16.66 23.43
N GLY A 183 12.01 -17.66 22.54
CA GLY A 183 10.79 -18.45 22.32
C GLY A 183 9.77 -17.80 21.42
N ILE A 184 10.11 -16.75 20.65
CA ILE A 184 9.22 -16.14 19.68
C ILE A 184 9.17 -16.99 18.41
N ASP A 185 7.97 -17.38 17.97
CA ASP A 185 7.77 -18.00 16.65
C ASP A 185 7.98 -16.97 15.54
N VAL A 186 9.21 -16.90 15.05
CA VAL A 186 9.63 -15.94 14.01
C VAL A 186 8.86 -16.17 12.71
N ASP A 187 8.63 -17.42 12.33
CA ASP A 187 7.90 -17.78 11.12
C ASP A 187 6.45 -17.27 11.18
N GLY A 188 5.78 -17.50 12.29
CA GLY A 188 4.42 -17.01 12.52
C GLY A 188 4.34 -15.49 12.51
N VAL A 189 5.32 -14.80 13.10
CA VAL A 189 5.40 -13.32 13.10
C VAL A 189 5.56 -12.78 11.68
N ILE A 190 6.41 -13.36 10.87
CA ILE A 190 6.65 -12.90 9.51
C ILE A 190 5.42 -13.17 8.62
N SER A 191 4.83 -14.37 8.69
CA SER A 191 3.60 -14.69 7.97
C SER A 191 2.46 -13.73 8.35
N PHE A 192 2.32 -13.40 9.63
CA PHE A 192 1.34 -12.41 10.10
C PHE A 192 1.61 -11.00 9.55
N THR A 193 2.88 -10.60 9.47
CA THR A 193 3.27 -9.30 8.90
C THR A 193 2.90 -9.20 7.43
N PHE A 194 3.17 -10.25 6.65
CA PHE A 194 2.74 -10.33 5.25
C PHE A 194 1.23 -10.30 5.10
N ALA A 195 0.50 -11.02 5.96
CA ALA A 195 -0.96 -11.00 5.97
C ALA A 195 -1.51 -9.59 6.22
N LEU A 196 -0.99 -8.88 7.23
CA LEU A 196 -1.43 -7.51 7.53
C LEU A 196 -1.13 -6.54 6.38
N GLY A 197 0.10 -6.58 5.85
CA GLY A 197 0.48 -5.72 4.73
C GLY A 197 -0.41 -5.97 3.51
N SER A 198 -0.61 -7.25 3.15
CA SER A 198 -1.45 -7.66 2.02
C SER A 198 -2.93 -7.34 2.23
N ALA A 199 -3.43 -7.41 3.47
CA ALA A 199 -4.79 -6.99 3.82
C ALA A 199 -5.01 -5.49 3.52
N LEU A 200 -4.05 -4.64 3.91
CA LEU A 200 -4.09 -3.20 3.64
C LEU A 200 -4.04 -2.92 2.13
N ALA A 201 -3.17 -3.62 1.40
CA ALA A 201 -3.10 -3.52 -0.06
C ALA A 201 -4.42 -3.93 -0.72
N GLY A 202 -5.04 -5.02 -0.26
CA GLY A 202 -6.33 -5.47 -0.77
C GLY A 202 -7.44 -4.43 -0.62
N ILE A 203 -7.53 -3.81 0.54
CA ILE A 203 -8.48 -2.72 0.79
C ILE A 203 -8.18 -1.51 -0.10
N ALA A 204 -6.90 -1.11 -0.20
CA ALA A 204 -6.49 0.00 -1.07
C ALA A 204 -6.87 -0.25 -2.53
N GLY A 205 -6.80 -1.50 -3.01
CA GLY A 205 -7.22 -1.90 -4.34
C GLY A 205 -8.71 -1.66 -4.59
N VAL A 206 -9.57 -2.05 -3.66
CA VAL A 206 -11.02 -1.77 -3.75
C VAL A 206 -11.29 -0.27 -3.74
N LEU A 207 -10.64 0.47 -2.82
CA LEU A 207 -10.82 1.92 -2.70
C LEU A 207 -10.43 2.67 -3.98
N VAL A 208 -9.37 2.23 -4.67
CA VAL A 208 -8.97 2.79 -5.96
C VAL A 208 -10.01 2.50 -7.04
N GLY A 209 -10.53 1.27 -7.09
CA GLY A 209 -11.62 0.90 -8.01
C GLY A 209 -12.85 1.78 -7.81
N VAL A 210 -13.23 2.03 -6.55
CA VAL A 210 -14.34 2.93 -6.18
C VAL A 210 -14.04 4.38 -6.58
N TYR A 211 -12.79 4.85 -6.39
CA TYR A 211 -12.41 6.24 -6.65
C TYR A 211 -12.35 6.57 -8.15
N TYR A 212 -11.61 5.76 -8.92
CA TYR A 212 -11.40 5.99 -10.35
C TYR A 212 -12.47 5.36 -11.24
N ASN A 213 -13.38 4.54 -10.68
CA ASN A 213 -14.39 3.76 -11.41
C ASN A 213 -13.78 2.85 -12.50
N THR A 214 -12.52 2.49 -12.38
CA THR A 214 -11.81 1.64 -13.34
C THR A 214 -10.70 0.87 -12.66
N ILE A 215 -10.43 -0.34 -13.15
CA ILE A 215 -9.33 -1.20 -12.74
C ILE A 215 -8.63 -1.77 -13.97
N SER A 216 -7.34 -2.05 -13.86
CA SER A 216 -6.56 -2.71 -14.91
C SER A 216 -5.58 -3.71 -14.31
N THR A 217 -5.15 -4.69 -15.10
CA THR A 217 -4.19 -5.71 -14.68
C THR A 217 -2.77 -5.17 -14.49
N THR A 218 -2.47 -4.00 -15.06
CA THR A 218 -1.16 -3.34 -14.97
C THR A 218 -1.07 -2.26 -13.88
N MET A 219 -2.20 -1.97 -13.18
CA MET A 219 -2.25 -0.90 -12.18
C MET A 219 -1.32 -1.14 -10.98
N GLY A 220 -0.98 -2.43 -10.72
CA GLY A 220 -0.13 -2.83 -9.59
C GLY A 220 1.26 -2.22 -9.66
N ILE A 221 1.90 -2.23 -10.82
CA ILE A 221 3.27 -1.72 -11.00
C ILE A 221 3.31 -0.21 -10.75
N THR A 222 2.45 0.56 -11.41
CA THR A 222 2.50 2.02 -11.36
C THR A 222 2.20 2.54 -9.95
N VAL A 223 1.11 2.07 -9.34
CA VAL A 223 0.70 2.51 -8.00
C VAL A 223 1.62 1.92 -6.94
N GLY A 224 2.06 0.67 -7.12
CA GLY A 224 3.00 0.02 -6.22
C GLY A 224 4.34 0.75 -6.12
N LEU A 225 4.91 1.17 -7.25
CA LEU A 225 6.15 1.97 -7.26
C LEU A 225 5.95 3.33 -6.57
N LYS A 226 4.85 4.04 -6.80
CA LYS A 226 4.57 5.32 -6.11
C LYS A 226 4.40 5.14 -4.60
N ALA A 227 3.72 4.08 -4.19
CA ALA A 227 3.59 3.77 -2.76
C ALA A 227 4.92 3.35 -2.14
N PHE A 228 5.80 2.69 -2.89
CA PHE A 228 7.18 2.44 -2.46
C PHE A 228 7.95 3.76 -2.28
N VAL A 229 7.85 4.70 -3.23
CA VAL A 229 8.41 6.06 -3.09
C VAL A 229 7.89 6.73 -1.82
N ALA A 230 6.59 6.63 -1.56
CA ALA A 230 5.95 7.16 -0.35
C ALA A 230 6.53 6.53 0.93
N ALA A 231 6.75 5.21 0.94
CA ALA A 231 7.37 4.53 2.07
C ALA A 231 8.82 4.98 2.30
N VAL A 232 9.60 5.12 1.22
CA VAL A 232 10.99 5.62 1.28
C VAL A 232 11.03 7.07 1.78
N LEU A 233 10.20 7.95 1.21
CA LEU A 233 10.09 9.35 1.62
C LEU A 233 9.76 9.46 3.12
N GLY A 234 8.78 8.66 3.55
CA GLY A 234 8.36 8.65 4.96
C GLY A 234 9.42 8.09 5.91
N GLY A 235 10.29 7.24 5.41
CA GLY A 235 11.26 6.46 6.19
C GLY A 235 10.78 5.03 6.39
N ILE A 236 11.31 4.10 5.59
CA ILE A 236 10.89 2.70 5.58
C ILE A 236 11.07 2.09 6.98
N GLY A 237 10.03 1.42 7.48
CA GLY A 237 9.97 0.86 8.83
C GLY A 237 9.26 1.75 9.86
N SER A 238 8.92 2.99 9.50
CA SER A 238 8.15 3.92 10.33
C SER A 238 6.70 4.00 9.85
N ILE A 239 5.73 3.49 10.63
CA ILE A 239 4.31 3.56 10.32
C ILE A 239 3.84 5.01 10.14
N PRO A 240 4.11 5.96 11.07
CA PRO A 240 3.75 7.36 10.86
C PRO A 240 4.45 7.99 9.65
N GLY A 241 5.70 7.56 9.39
CA GLY A 241 6.45 8.03 8.23
C GLY A 241 5.80 7.63 6.90
N ALA A 242 5.48 6.34 6.73
CA ALA A 242 4.82 5.85 5.52
C ALA A 242 3.49 6.55 5.25
N MET A 243 2.75 6.86 6.30
CA MET A 243 1.53 7.66 6.26
C MET A 243 1.75 9.04 5.67
N VAL A 244 2.67 9.80 6.30
CA VAL A 244 3.00 11.16 5.85
C VAL A 244 3.55 11.13 4.42
N GLY A 245 4.41 10.15 4.11
CA GLY A 245 4.93 9.95 2.75
C GLY A 245 3.83 9.73 1.73
N GLY A 246 2.83 8.88 2.04
CA GLY A 246 1.67 8.64 1.17
C GLY A 246 0.87 9.91 0.89
N TYR A 247 0.56 10.69 1.93
CA TYR A 247 -0.13 11.97 1.75
C TYR A 247 0.69 12.98 0.97
N LEU A 248 1.99 13.08 1.21
CA LEU A 248 2.87 13.99 0.47
C LEU A 248 2.93 13.64 -1.01
N ILE A 249 3.06 12.35 -1.37
CA ILE A 249 3.06 11.91 -2.77
C ILE A 249 1.70 12.19 -3.43
N GLY A 250 0.58 11.88 -2.76
CA GLY A 250 -0.74 12.17 -3.30
C GLY A 250 -1.00 13.67 -3.53
N LEU A 251 -0.59 14.52 -2.59
CA LEU A 251 -0.67 15.96 -2.73
C LEU A 251 0.21 16.47 -3.86
N LEU A 252 1.46 16.01 -3.94
CA LEU A 252 2.41 16.39 -5.01
C LEU A 252 1.85 16.02 -6.39
N GLU A 253 1.37 14.79 -6.58
CA GLU A 253 0.82 14.32 -7.84
C GLU A 253 -0.40 15.16 -8.29
N THR A 254 -1.27 15.48 -7.33
CA THR A 254 -2.46 16.29 -7.59
C THR A 254 -2.08 17.74 -7.93
N MET A 255 -1.09 18.31 -7.25
CA MET A 255 -0.59 19.67 -7.56
C MET A 255 0.07 19.73 -8.93
N VAL A 256 0.90 18.76 -9.29
CA VAL A 256 1.50 18.69 -10.65
C VAL A 256 0.42 18.65 -11.72
N SER A 257 -0.64 17.87 -11.48
CA SER A 257 -1.77 17.80 -12.40
C SER A 257 -2.56 19.10 -12.47
N PHE A 258 -2.73 19.80 -11.36
CA PHE A 258 -3.41 21.09 -11.27
C PHE A 258 -2.70 22.19 -12.09
N PHE A 259 -1.38 22.20 -12.09
CA PHE A 259 -0.60 23.16 -12.88
C PHE A 259 -0.53 22.82 -14.38
N GLY A 260 -1.26 21.81 -14.84
CA GLY A 260 -1.32 21.42 -16.26
C GLY A 260 -0.23 20.44 -16.70
N TYR A 261 0.60 19.94 -15.78
CA TYR A 261 1.68 19.01 -16.05
C TYR A 261 1.31 17.53 -15.82
N SER A 262 0.04 17.16 -16.01
CA SER A 262 -0.47 15.81 -15.77
C SER A 262 0.37 14.69 -16.42
N PRO A 263 0.92 14.81 -17.65
CA PRO A 263 1.76 13.77 -18.24
C PRO A 263 3.08 13.54 -17.47
N TYR A 264 3.54 14.50 -16.71
CA TYR A 264 4.82 14.45 -15.98
C TYR A 264 4.69 14.06 -14.51
N ARG A 265 3.45 13.84 -14.02
CA ARG A 265 3.19 13.56 -12.60
C ARG A 265 4.00 12.39 -12.05
N ASP A 266 4.11 11.30 -12.82
CA ASP A 266 4.85 10.11 -12.43
C ASP A 266 6.37 10.39 -12.42
N GLY A 267 6.85 11.12 -13.43
CA GLY A 267 8.25 11.55 -13.52
C GLY A 267 8.66 12.42 -12.35
N VAL A 268 7.81 13.35 -11.91
CA VAL A 268 8.07 14.20 -10.73
C VAL A 268 8.15 13.38 -9.45
N VAL A 269 7.27 12.38 -9.27
CA VAL A 269 7.32 11.48 -8.10
C VAL A 269 8.63 10.68 -8.07
N TYR A 270 9.07 10.12 -9.20
CA TYR A 270 10.32 9.37 -9.25
C TYR A 270 11.56 10.26 -9.15
N PHE A 271 11.51 11.47 -9.69
CA PHE A 271 12.57 12.46 -9.50
C PHE A 271 12.70 12.88 -8.03
N LEU A 272 11.57 13.03 -7.34
CA LEU A 272 11.57 13.29 -5.90
C LEU A 272 12.24 12.14 -5.13
N LEU A 273 11.96 10.88 -5.49
CA LEU A 273 12.65 9.72 -4.88
C LEU A 273 14.17 9.86 -5.02
N PHE A 274 14.64 10.18 -6.22
CA PHE A 274 16.08 10.35 -6.47
C PHE A 274 16.69 11.43 -5.56
N ILE A 275 16.04 12.58 -5.43
CA ILE A 275 16.49 13.66 -4.53
C ILE A 275 16.52 13.18 -3.07
N ILE A 276 15.47 12.49 -2.63
CA ILE A 276 15.36 12.03 -1.24
C ILE A 276 16.47 11.03 -0.90
N LEU A 277 16.76 10.09 -1.78
CA LEU A 277 17.82 9.11 -1.55
C LEU A 277 19.20 9.76 -1.42
N ILE A 278 19.43 10.89 -2.08
CA ILE A 278 20.68 11.66 -1.97
C ILE A 278 20.73 12.51 -0.69
N VAL A 279 19.62 13.22 -0.38
CA VAL A 279 19.62 14.26 0.67
C VAL A 279 19.22 13.68 2.02
N LEU A 280 18.24 12.75 2.03
CA LEU A 280 17.66 12.15 3.23
C LEU A 280 17.53 10.62 3.06
N PRO A 281 18.64 9.88 3.00
CA PRO A 281 18.61 8.42 2.71
C PRO A 281 17.81 7.60 3.74
N ALA A 282 17.61 8.11 4.96
CA ALA A 282 16.77 7.47 5.97
C ALA A 282 15.28 7.85 5.84
N GLY A 283 14.91 8.80 4.97
CA GLY A 283 13.59 9.38 4.88
C GLY A 283 13.27 10.36 6.02
N LEU A 284 12.06 10.94 6.02
CA LEU A 284 11.65 12.00 6.96
C LEU A 284 11.59 11.52 8.43
N PHE A 285 11.18 10.28 8.68
CA PHE A 285 11.01 9.69 10.01
C PHE A 285 11.91 8.47 10.26
N GLY A 286 12.87 8.22 9.35
CA GLY A 286 13.80 7.11 9.48
C GLY A 286 14.83 7.37 10.58
N LYS A 287 15.26 6.31 11.26
CA LYS A 287 16.38 6.37 12.21
C LYS A 287 17.68 6.06 11.46
N ASN A 288 18.66 6.94 11.58
CA ASN A 288 20.02 6.66 11.14
C ASN A 288 20.63 5.56 12.04
N VAL A 289 20.43 4.31 11.68
CA VAL A 289 21.14 3.19 12.30
C VAL A 289 22.49 3.12 11.60
N ARG A 290 23.55 3.59 12.26
CA ARG A 290 24.91 3.28 11.81
C ARG A 290 25.09 1.76 11.92
N GLU A 291 25.18 1.07 10.80
CA GLU A 291 25.65 -0.31 10.80
C GLU A 291 27.04 -0.29 11.43
N LYS A 292 27.19 -0.93 12.59
CA LYS A 292 28.52 -1.20 13.11
C LYS A 292 29.16 -2.22 12.15
N VAL A 293 30.14 -1.76 11.40
CA VAL A 293 31.03 -2.58 10.60
C VAL A 293 31.87 -3.44 11.55
#